data_4dd91b8360dd385e6cc66856a4516b2a
#
_entry.id   4dd91b8360dd385e6cc66856a4516b2a
#
_cell.length_a   1.000
_cell.length_b   1.000
_cell.length_c   1.000
_cell.angle_alpha   90.00
_cell.angle_beta   90.00
_cell.angle_gamma   90.00
#
_symmetry.space_group_name_H-M   'P 1'
#
loop_
_entity.id
_entity.type
_entity.pdbx_description
1 polymer ?
#
loop_
_entity_poly.entity_id
_entity_poly.type
_entity_poly.pdbx_seq_one_letter_code
_entity_poly.pdbx_strand_id
1 'polypeptide(L)'
;MSNSGAPFQLRQAALPVYLPTLLFTAGEAAFIPIVPVIAQNVGANLATAGLVAGMLTLGIVIGDIPSGWIIARIGERMAMLWSTLIALIGGGLALAAVNPFLLGAGIFFIGLATSAFALARHAFLTTFVPFEYRARALSTLGGMFRAGAVMGPLLSAAVLAMTHTPLAAFWLMVIFTLATGAVLLFMPDPENTFGRAERMRDSTGHQVTSGEMEVEQETIGLLSTIKKNRRVLARMGGASALVMALRSGRTVIFPLWAVSIGIKDSDTALIIGLATAIDFLLFFSSGQIMDKWGRLASIVPSMIVMSAALLTLSVTHDVSTNVFWFVATAFLFAVGNGIGSGILLTLASDLADKRNPAPFLGAWRFITDSGAALAPMGIAAITAALSLAIASAITGVAGIVGVIMMMIYVPRFLPRKK
;
A
#
# COMPACT_ATOMS: atom_id res chain seq x y z
N MET A 1 -6.36 -30.89 27.78
CA MET A 1 -5.75 -30.10 28.86
C MET A 1 -5.11 -28.89 28.24
N SER A 2 -5.77 -27.74 28.32
CA SER A 2 -5.30 -26.47 27.73
C SER A 2 -4.13 -25.94 28.53
N ASN A 3 -3.04 -25.65 27.87
CA ASN A 3 -1.87 -24.97 28.44
C ASN A 3 -2.22 -23.48 28.66
N SER A 4 -3.15 -23.21 29.56
CA SER A 4 -3.72 -21.91 29.89
C SER A 4 -2.92 -21.27 31.02
N GLY A 5 -1.85 -20.55 30.72
CA GLY A 5 -1.15 -19.84 31.79
C GLY A 5 -0.05 -18.87 31.35
N ALA A 6 0.50 -18.96 30.15
CA ALA A 6 1.50 -18.00 29.70
C ALA A 6 0.84 -16.81 29.01
N PRO A 7 1.17 -15.53 29.39
CA PRO A 7 0.63 -14.36 28.70
C PRO A 7 1.05 -14.39 27.23
N PHE A 8 0.13 -13.99 26.32
CA PHE A 8 0.41 -13.87 24.89
C PHE A 8 1.65 -12.98 24.65
N GLN A 9 2.56 -13.46 23.81
CA GLN A 9 3.78 -12.72 23.47
C GLN A 9 3.79 -12.39 21.97
N LEU A 10 3.99 -11.11 21.62
CA LEU A 10 4.03 -10.65 20.24
C LEU A 10 5.04 -11.42 19.36
N ARG A 11 6.13 -11.94 19.96
CA ARG A 11 7.11 -12.79 19.26
C ARG A 11 6.50 -14.09 18.71
N GLN A 12 5.38 -14.57 19.25
CA GLN A 12 4.69 -15.77 18.76
C GLN A 12 4.11 -15.52 17.36
N ALA A 13 3.75 -14.27 17.04
CA ALA A 13 3.30 -13.87 15.69
C ALA A 13 4.47 -13.60 14.71
N ALA A 14 5.73 -13.72 15.14
CA ALA A 14 6.87 -13.38 14.30
C ALA A 14 6.97 -14.26 13.04
N LEU A 15 6.94 -15.56 13.20
CA LEU A 15 7.00 -16.50 12.07
C LEU A 15 5.72 -16.52 11.23
N PRO A 16 4.51 -16.61 11.83
CA PRO A 16 3.31 -16.76 11.02
C PRO A 16 2.89 -15.48 10.26
N VAL A 17 3.25 -14.29 10.76
CA VAL A 17 2.76 -13.04 10.17
C VAL A 17 3.85 -12.00 9.93
N TYR A 18 4.69 -11.69 10.91
CA TYR A 18 5.60 -10.54 10.82
C TYR A 18 6.72 -10.78 9.82
N LEU A 19 7.37 -11.94 9.88
CA LEU A 19 8.45 -12.28 8.94
C LEU A 19 7.94 -12.44 7.51
N PRO A 20 6.85 -13.20 7.23
CA PRO A 20 6.25 -13.23 5.91
C PRO A 20 5.86 -11.85 5.38
N THR A 21 5.31 -10.97 6.23
CA THR A 21 4.97 -9.60 5.84
C THR A 21 6.20 -8.80 5.43
N LEU A 22 7.26 -8.84 6.24
CA LEU A 22 8.52 -8.16 5.95
C LEU A 22 9.11 -8.62 4.61
N LEU A 23 9.21 -9.94 4.41
CA LEU A 23 9.79 -10.53 3.20
C LEU A 23 8.94 -10.21 1.96
N PHE A 24 7.63 -10.46 2.02
CA PHE A 24 6.74 -10.21 0.89
C PHE A 24 6.78 -8.73 0.46
N THR A 25 6.70 -7.82 1.43
CA THR A 25 6.74 -6.38 1.14
C THR A 25 8.10 -5.92 0.66
N ALA A 26 9.20 -6.47 1.19
CA ALA A 26 10.53 -6.16 0.70
C ALA A 26 10.71 -6.61 -0.76
N GLY A 27 10.22 -7.79 -1.12
CA GLY A 27 10.21 -8.27 -2.50
C GLY A 27 9.41 -7.38 -3.43
N GLU A 28 8.18 -7.03 -3.03
CA GLU A 28 7.32 -6.12 -3.80
C GLU A 28 7.97 -4.74 -3.98
N ALA A 29 8.45 -4.14 -2.91
CA ALA A 29 9.05 -2.81 -2.95
C ALA A 29 10.37 -2.76 -3.75
N ALA A 30 11.08 -3.86 -3.90
CA ALA A 30 12.35 -3.91 -4.61
C ALA A 30 12.23 -3.56 -6.10
N PHE A 31 11.17 -4.00 -6.79
CA PHE A 31 11.03 -3.77 -8.22
C PHE A 31 10.29 -2.47 -8.58
N ILE A 32 9.49 -1.89 -7.69
CA ILE A 32 8.65 -0.72 -7.97
C ILE A 32 9.44 0.45 -8.60
N PRO A 33 10.63 0.85 -8.11
CA PRO A 33 11.39 1.95 -8.70
C PRO A 33 11.89 1.67 -10.13
N ILE A 34 11.98 0.39 -10.51
CA ILE A 34 12.64 -0.07 -11.74
C ILE A 34 11.63 -0.46 -12.82
N VAL A 35 10.34 -0.56 -12.48
CA VAL A 35 9.29 -0.92 -13.45
C VAL A 35 9.34 -0.07 -14.73
N PRO A 36 9.46 1.28 -14.69
CA PRO A 36 9.51 2.07 -15.91
C PRO A 36 10.72 1.77 -16.80
N VAL A 37 11.87 1.48 -16.22
CA VAL A 37 13.09 1.10 -16.96
C VAL A 37 12.86 -0.22 -17.70
N ILE A 38 12.36 -1.23 -17.01
CA ILE A 38 12.09 -2.55 -17.59
C ILE A 38 11.02 -2.44 -18.67
N ALA A 39 9.98 -1.63 -18.45
CA ALA A 39 8.94 -1.38 -19.45
C ALA A 39 9.52 -0.75 -20.73
N GLN A 40 10.43 0.21 -20.59
CA GLN A 40 11.11 0.80 -21.76
C GLN A 40 12.00 -0.21 -22.49
N ASN A 41 12.72 -1.06 -21.75
CA ASN A 41 13.56 -2.10 -22.33
C ASN A 41 12.78 -3.12 -23.18
N VAL A 42 11.48 -3.31 -22.87
CA VAL A 42 10.57 -4.16 -23.67
C VAL A 42 9.71 -3.35 -24.66
N GLY A 43 10.10 -2.10 -24.96
CA GLY A 43 9.51 -1.28 -26.03
C GLY A 43 8.38 -0.33 -25.59
N ALA A 44 8.17 -0.10 -24.29
CA ALA A 44 7.21 0.89 -23.83
C ALA A 44 7.75 2.32 -24.02
N ASN A 45 6.90 3.24 -24.44
CA ASN A 45 7.16 4.66 -24.25
C ASN A 45 6.86 5.07 -22.78
N LEU A 46 7.17 6.32 -22.43
CA LEU A 46 7.04 6.80 -21.04
C LEU A 46 5.61 6.68 -20.50
N ALA A 47 4.60 6.94 -21.33
CA ALA A 47 3.19 6.82 -20.94
C ALA A 47 2.78 5.35 -20.69
N THR A 48 3.17 4.46 -21.61
CA THR A 48 2.93 3.01 -21.45
C THR A 48 3.66 2.46 -20.22
N ALA A 49 4.90 2.93 -19.95
CA ALA A 49 5.63 2.56 -18.75
C ALA A 49 4.89 2.99 -17.47
N GLY A 50 4.24 4.17 -17.48
CA GLY A 50 3.37 4.62 -16.40
C GLY A 50 2.13 3.74 -16.20
N LEU A 51 1.49 3.30 -17.32
CA LEU A 51 0.38 2.33 -17.26
C LEU A 51 0.84 1.00 -16.66
N VAL A 52 1.97 0.48 -17.11
CA VAL A 52 2.55 -0.77 -16.59
C VAL A 52 2.82 -0.66 -15.08
N ALA A 53 3.40 0.46 -14.62
CA ALA A 53 3.60 0.71 -13.19
C ALA A 53 2.27 0.77 -12.41
N GLY A 54 1.22 1.34 -13.01
CA GLY A 54 -0.13 1.40 -12.44
C GLY A 54 -0.84 0.06 -12.31
N MET A 55 -0.41 -0.97 -13.05
CA MET A 55 -1.04 -2.30 -12.99
C MET A 55 -0.95 -2.95 -11.60
N LEU A 56 0.07 -2.62 -10.81
CA LEU A 56 0.18 -3.08 -9.43
C LEU A 56 -1.02 -2.59 -8.60
N THR A 57 -1.27 -1.30 -8.59
CA THR A 57 -2.36 -0.71 -7.80
C THR A 57 -3.74 -1.13 -8.33
N LEU A 58 -3.88 -1.26 -9.65
CA LEU A 58 -5.10 -1.80 -10.26
C LEU A 58 -5.36 -3.25 -9.80
N GLY A 59 -4.32 -4.08 -9.78
CA GLY A 59 -4.40 -5.45 -9.27
C GLY A 59 -4.83 -5.49 -7.79
N ILE A 60 -4.27 -4.62 -6.96
CA ILE A 60 -4.64 -4.52 -5.53
C ILE A 60 -6.15 -4.21 -5.40
N VAL A 61 -6.64 -3.16 -6.06
CA VAL A 61 -8.04 -2.74 -5.94
C VAL A 61 -9.02 -3.79 -6.48
N ILE A 62 -8.69 -4.43 -7.60
CA ILE A 62 -9.53 -5.52 -8.13
C ILE A 62 -9.48 -6.74 -7.22
N GLY A 63 -8.32 -7.03 -6.65
CA GLY A 63 -8.11 -8.14 -5.73
C GLY A 63 -8.81 -7.96 -4.39
N ASP A 64 -8.96 -6.73 -3.89
CA ASP A 64 -9.61 -6.47 -2.59
C ASP A 64 -11.07 -6.99 -2.54
N ILE A 65 -11.79 -6.94 -3.66
CA ILE A 65 -13.19 -7.36 -3.72
C ILE A 65 -13.36 -8.87 -3.44
N PRO A 66 -12.68 -9.78 -4.18
CA PRO A 66 -12.85 -11.21 -3.97
C PRO A 66 -12.07 -11.77 -2.76
N SER A 67 -11.02 -11.07 -2.31
CA SER A 67 -10.10 -11.60 -1.30
C SER A 67 -10.78 -11.90 0.02
N GLY A 68 -11.70 -11.06 0.49
CA GLY A 68 -12.46 -11.31 1.72
C GLY A 68 -13.26 -12.60 1.67
N TRP A 69 -13.99 -12.82 0.59
CA TRP A 69 -14.77 -14.03 0.38
C TRP A 69 -13.91 -15.28 0.17
N ILE A 70 -12.77 -15.17 -0.51
CA ILE A 70 -11.83 -16.27 -0.69
C ILE A 70 -11.24 -16.69 0.66
N ILE A 71 -10.78 -15.72 1.46
CA ILE A 71 -10.18 -15.97 2.78
C ILE A 71 -11.15 -16.69 3.70
N ALA A 72 -12.43 -16.26 3.74
CA ALA A 72 -13.47 -16.91 4.53
C ALA A 72 -13.73 -18.38 4.14
N ARG A 73 -13.38 -18.80 2.91
CA ARG A 73 -13.57 -20.18 2.45
C ARG A 73 -12.35 -21.08 2.59
N ILE A 74 -11.15 -20.56 2.35
CA ILE A 74 -9.93 -21.37 2.34
C ILE A 74 -9.05 -21.17 3.58
N GLY A 75 -9.39 -20.20 4.44
CA GLY A 75 -8.65 -19.87 5.63
C GLY A 75 -7.44 -18.95 5.38
N GLU A 76 -7.01 -18.28 6.43
CA GLU A 76 -5.99 -17.22 6.36
C GLU A 76 -4.63 -17.74 5.87
N ARG A 77 -4.18 -18.90 6.39
CA ARG A 77 -2.88 -19.50 6.01
C ARG A 77 -2.86 -19.92 4.54
N MET A 78 -3.90 -20.60 4.07
CA MET A 78 -4.01 -21.03 2.67
C MET A 78 -4.12 -19.84 1.74
N ALA A 79 -4.85 -18.79 2.12
CA ALA A 79 -4.93 -17.55 1.34
C ALA A 79 -3.55 -16.89 1.19
N MET A 80 -2.73 -16.81 2.26
CA MET A 80 -1.36 -16.30 2.17
C MET A 80 -0.48 -17.18 1.25
N LEU A 81 -0.60 -18.51 1.30
CA LEU A 81 0.15 -19.41 0.42
C LEU A 81 -0.25 -19.25 -1.05
N TRP A 82 -1.55 -19.18 -1.35
CA TRP A 82 -2.03 -18.91 -2.71
C TRP A 82 -1.58 -17.53 -3.22
N SER A 83 -1.57 -16.53 -2.34
CA SER A 83 -1.03 -15.21 -2.69
C SER A 83 0.45 -15.28 -3.07
N THR A 84 1.27 -16.04 -2.33
CA THR A 84 2.69 -16.22 -2.71
C THR A 84 2.84 -16.92 -4.06
N LEU A 85 2.01 -17.92 -4.34
CA LEU A 85 2.03 -18.61 -5.63
C LEU A 85 1.63 -17.67 -6.79
N ILE A 86 0.56 -16.89 -6.62
CA ILE A 86 0.11 -15.91 -7.63
C ILE A 86 1.20 -14.84 -7.85
N ALA A 87 1.85 -14.36 -6.78
CA ALA A 87 2.96 -13.43 -6.89
C ALA A 87 4.16 -14.01 -7.63
N LEU A 88 4.49 -15.29 -7.41
CA LEU A 88 5.56 -15.99 -8.15
C LEU A 88 5.20 -16.15 -9.64
N ILE A 89 3.96 -16.46 -9.97
CA ILE A 89 3.50 -16.50 -11.36
C ILE A 89 3.64 -15.11 -11.98
N GLY A 90 3.19 -14.06 -11.29
CA GLY A 90 3.33 -12.67 -11.73
C GLY A 90 4.80 -12.27 -11.95
N GLY A 91 5.69 -12.62 -11.01
CA GLY A 91 7.12 -12.39 -11.12
C GLY A 91 7.76 -13.14 -12.28
N GLY A 92 7.35 -14.39 -12.51
CA GLY A 92 7.77 -15.20 -13.66
C GLY A 92 7.34 -14.59 -14.99
N LEU A 93 6.10 -14.13 -15.10
CA LEU A 93 5.61 -13.41 -16.28
C LEU A 93 6.39 -12.10 -16.52
N ALA A 94 6.70 -11.36 -15.45
CA ALA A 94 7.49 -10.14 -15.55
C ALA A 94 8.93 -10.40 -16.00
N LEU A 95 9.56 -11.47 -15.50
CA LEU A 95 10.91 -11.88 -15.92
C LEU A 95 10.95 -12.38 -17.37
N ALA A 96 9.89 -13.05 -17.82
CA ALA A 96 9.75 -13.55 -19.20
C ALA A 96 9.18 -12.49 -20.16
N ALA A 97 8.95 -11.26 -19.71
CA ALA A 97 8.29 -10.25 -20.51
C ALA A 97 9.15 -9.81 -21.71
N VAL A 98 8.58 -9.97 -22.91
CA VAL A 98 9.14 -9.52 -24.18
C VAL A 98 8.41 -8.30 -24.76
N ASN A 99 7.34 -7.87 -24.10
CA ASN A 99 6.55 -6.71 -24.45
C ASN A 99 5.89 -6.09 -23.22
N PRO A 100 5.44 -4.81 -23.28
CA PRO A 100 4.85 -4.12 -22.14
C PRO A 100 3.56 -4.76 -21.61
N PHE A 101 2.79 -5.44 -22.47
CA PHE A 101 1.56 -6.09 -22.08
C PHE A 101 1.81 -7.27 -21.13
N LEU A 102 2.78 -8.14 -21.45
CA LEU A 102 3.14 -9.29 -20.62
C LEU A 102 3.73 -8.84 -19.28
N LEU A 103 4.56 -7.78 -19.31
CA LEU A 103 5.09 -7.16 -18.09
C LEU A 103 3.97 -6.61 -17.21
N GLY A 104 3.03 -5.86 -17.80
CA GLY A 104 1.87 -5.31 -17.09
C GLY A 104 0.96 -6.39 -16.50
N ALA A 105 0.74 -7.49 -17.22
CA ALA A 105 0.01 -8.63 -16.72
C ALA A 105 0.70 -9.26 -15.49
N GLY A 106 2.03 -9.45 -15.55
CA GLY A 106 2.81 -9.95 -14.42
C GLY A 106 2.67 -9.06 -13.19
N ILE A 107 2.81 -7.74 -13.36
CA ILE A 107 2.68 -6.76 -12.27
C ILE A 107 1.24 -6.72 -11.73
N PHE A 108 0.23 -6.87 -12.58
CA PHE A 108 -1.16 -6.97 -12.17
C PHE A 108 -1.41 -8.19 -11.27
N PHE A 109 -0.88 -9.37 -11.63
CA PHE A 109 -0.98 -10.57 -10.78
C PHE A 109 -0.26 -10.40 -9.44
N ILE A 110 0.89 -9.70 -9.40
CA ILE A 110 1.55 -9.36 -8.15
C ILE A 110 0.62 -8.47 -7.30
N GLY A 111 -0.06 -7.48 -7.90
CA GLY A 111 -1.04 -6.63 -7.21
C GLY A 111 -2.22 -7.42 -6.62
N LEU A 112 -2.81 -8.36 -7.38
CA LEU A 112 -3.84 -9.26 -6.88
C LEU A 112 -3.36 -10.06 -5.66
N ALA A 113 -2.14 -10.60 -5.74
CA ALA A 113 -1.52 -11.34 -4.65
C ALA A 113 -1.31 -10.47 -3.41
N THR A 114 -0.84 -9.25 -3.61
CA THR A 114 -0.61 -8.27 -2.52
C THR A 114 -1.88 -7.98 -1.74
N SER A 115 -3.00 -7.77 -2.41
CA SER A 115 -4.31 -7.56 -1.78
C SER A 115 -4.73 -8.75 -0.92
N ALA A 116 -4.74 -9.94 -1.51
CA ALA A 116 -5.15 -11.16 -0.80
C ALA A 116 -4.22 -11.47 0.39
N PHE A 117 -2.90 -11.28 0.21
CA PHE A 117 -1.92 -11.46 1.29
C PHE A 117 -2.15 -10.45 2.43
N ALA A 118 -2.40 -9.19 2.10
CA ALA A 118 -2.64 -8.13 3.08
C ALA A 118 -3.88 -8.39 3.93
N LEU A 119 -4.97 -8.83 3.33
CA LEU A 119 -6.21 -9.17 4.02
C LEU A 119 -6.06 -10.45 4.86
N ALA A 120 -5.44 -11.49 4.32
CA ALA A 120 -5.26 -12.76 5.03
C ALA A 120 -4.40 -12.61 6.30
N ARG A 121 -3.30 -11.85 6.25
CA ARG A 121 -2.48 -11.58 7.45
C ARG A 121 -3.21 -10.74 8.49
N HIS A 122 -4.07 -9.81 8.05
CA HIS A 122 -4.90 -9.01 8.96
C HIS A 122 -5.93 -9.91 9.67
N ALA A 123 -6.66 -10.73 8.91
CA ALA A 123 -7.59 -11.71 9.44
C ALA A 123 -6.92 -12.65 10.43
N PHE A 124 -5.72 -13.17 10.11
CA PHE A 124 -4.94 -14.03 10.99
C PHE A 124 -4.67 -13.39 12.36
N LEU A 125 -4.25 -12.12 12.39
CA LEU A 125 -4.01 -11.43 13.66
C LEU A 125 -5.30 -11.22 14.44
N THR A 126 -6.41 -10.91 13.78
CA THR A 126 -7.71 -10.76 14.44
C THR A 126 -8.22 -12.10 14.99
N THR A 127 -7.94 -13.22 14.31
CA THR A 127 -8.33 -14.57 14.75
C THR A 127 -7.54 -15.04 15.98
N PHE A 128 -6.21 -14.95 15.91
CA PHE A 128 -5.33 -15.64 16.88
C PHE A 128 -4.78 -14.73 17.98
N VAL A 129 -4.88 -13.40 17.86
CA VAL A 129 -4.37 -12.48 18.87
C VAL A 129 -5.49 -12.07 19.83
N PRO A 130 -5.32 -12.24 21.16
CA PRO A 130 -6.28 -11.77 22.15
C PRO A 130 -6.56 -10.28 22.01
N PHE A 131 -7.81 -9.88 22.28
CA PHE A 131 -8.29 -8.51 22.06
C PHE A 131 -7.40 -7.44 22.70
N GLU A 132 -6.87 -7.69 23.91
CA GLU A 132 -6.03 -6.76 24.66
C GLU A 132 -4.69 -6.47 23.95
N TYR A 133 -4.21 -7.38 23.10
CA TYR A 133 -2.93 -7.29 22.38
C TYR A 133 -3.10 -6.92 20.90
N ARG A 134 -4.33 -6.94 20.35
CA ARG A 134 -4.60 -6.70 18.91
C ARG A 134 -4.04 -5.37 18.42
N ALA A 135 -4.23 -4.28 19.17
CA ALA A 135 -3.71 -2.96 18.78
C ALA A 135 -2.20 -2.96 18.63
N ARG A 136 -1.47 -3.60 19.55
CA ARG A 136 0.00 -3.73 19.47
C ARG A 136 0.43 -4.64 18.32
N ALA A 137 -0.28 -5.75 18.14
CA ALA A 137 0.02 -6.71 17.06
C ALA A 137 -0.16 -6.07 15.68
N LEU A 138 -1.26 -5.35 15.46
CA LEU A 138 -1.53 -4.62 14.22
C LEU A 138 -0.55 -3.45 13.99
N SER A 139 -0.17 -2.74 15.05
CA SER A 139 0.87 -1.71 14.96
C SER A 139 2.23 -2.30 14.56
N THR A 140 2.60 -3.45 15.15
CA THR A 140 3.84 -4.18 14.78
C THR A 140 3.78 -4.65 13.32
N LEU A 141 2.62 -5.16 12.86
CA LEU A 141 2.39 -5.54 11.48
C LEU A 141 2.63 -4.35 10.52
N GLY A 142 2.07 -3.19 10.87
CA GLY A 142 2.30 -1.95 10.11
C GLY A 142 3.77 -1.53 10.08
N GLY A 143 4.51 -1.75 11.18
CA GLY A 143 5.95 -1.55 11.25
C GLY A 143 6.72 -2.49 10.33
N MET A 144 6.37 -3.80 10.29
CA MET A 144 7.00 -4.79 9.40
C MET A 144 6.76 -4.48 7.93
N PHE A 145 5.53 -4.07 7.58
CA PHE A 145 5.21 -3.61 6.23
C PHE A 145 6.11 -2.44 5.81
N ARG A 146 6.26 -1.43 6.66
CA ARG A 146 7.09 -0.26 6.36
C ARG A 146 8.58 -0.60 6.30
N ALA A 147 9.05 -1.46 7.21
CA ALA A 147 10.42 -1.95 7.18
C ALA A 147 10.74 -2.66 5.86
N GLY A 148 9.82 -3.52 5.39
CA GLY A 148 9.94 -4.17 4.08
C GLY A 148 9.96 -3.15 2.94
N ALA A 149 9.08 -2.15 2.98
CA ALA A 149 9.03 -1.07 1.98
C ALA A 149 10.31 -0.24 1.90
N VAL A 150 11.07 -0.13 2.99
CA VAL A 150 12.40 0.50 3.03
C VAL A 150 13.48 -0.46 2.54
N MET A 151 13.46 -1.70 3.03
CA MET A 151 14.48 -2.70 2.70
C MET A 151 14.49 -3.03 1.21
N GLY A 152 13.32 -3.15 0.57
CA GLY A 152 13.22 -3.55 -0.84
C GLY A 152 14.03 -2.65 -1.77
N PRO A 153 13.75 -1.35 -1.87
CA PRO A 153 14.48 -0.45 -2.76
C PRO A 153 15.97 -0.33 -2.40
N LEU A 154 16.35 -0.36 -1.11
CA LEU A 154 17.75 -0.28 -0.70
C LEU A 154 18.53 -1.54 -1.11
N LEU A 155 17.95 -2.73 -0.95
CA LEU A 155 18.56 -3.97 -1.43
C LEU A 155 18.58 -4.00 -2.96
N SER A 156 17.54 -3.51 -3.62
CA SER A 156 17.50 -3.35 -5.08
C SER A 156 18.63 -2.45 -5.55
N ALA A 157 18.85 -1.30 -4.91
CA ALA A 157 19.95 -0.40 -5.25
C ALA A 157 21.33 -1.10 -5.17
N ALA A 158 21.57 -1.85 -4.10
CA ALA A 158 22.83 -2.61 -3.93
C ALA A 158 23.02 -3.68 -5.02
N VAL A 159 21.97 -4.47 -5.30
CA VAL A 159 22.05 -5.54 -6.31
C VAL A 159 22.19 -4.96 -7.71
N LEU A 160 21.48 -3.88 -8.04
CA LEU A 160 21.60 -3.18 -9.33
C LEU A 160 22.99 -2.57 -9.54
N ALA A 161 23.60 -2.01 -8.49
CA ALA A 161 24.97 -1.51 -8.53
C ALA A 161 26.00 -2.61 -8.81
N MET A 162 25.74 -3.84 -8.37
CA MET A 162 26.64 -5.00 -8.57
C MET A 162 26.40 -5.69 -9.92
N THR A 163 25.14 -5.83 -10.33
CA THR A 163 24.76 -6.66 -11.49
C THR A 163 24.60 -5.84 -12.79
N HIS A 164 24.37 -4.55 -12.67
CA HIS A 164 24.03 -3.63 -13.78
C HIS A 164 22.86 -4.12 -14.65
N THR A 165 21.96 -4.94 -14.08
CA THR A 165 20.84 -5.56 -14.79
C THR A 165 19.52 -5.18 -14.10
N PRO A 166 18.61 -4.40 -14.75
CA PRO A 166 17.32 -4.01 -14.14
C PRO A 166 16.47 -5.20 -13.69
N LEU A 167 16.55 -6.33 -14.39
CA LEU A 167 15.82 -7.56 -14.04
C LEU A 167 16.22 -8.15 -12.68
N ALA A 168 17.39 -7.78 -12.15
CA ALA A 168 17.81 -8.25 -10.82
C ALA A 168 16.85 -7.83 -9.70
N ALA A 169 16.13 -6.72 -9.87
CA ALA A 169 15.08 -6.29 -8.94
C ALA A 169 13.90 -7.29 -8.89
N PHE A 170 13.50 -7.88 -10.02
CA PHE A 170 12.48 -8.93 -10.05
C PHE A 170 12.99 -10.25 -9.48
N TRP A 171 14.27 -10.58 -9.65
CA TRP A 171 14.86 -11.74 -8.98
C TRP A 171 14.84 -11.59 -7.46
N LEU A 172 15.11 -10.40 -6.92
CA LEU A 172 14.92 -10.13 -5.49
C LEU A 172 13.48 -10.38 -5.06
N MET A 173 12.48 -9.90 -5.82
CA MET A 173 11.08 -10.15 -5.56
C MET A 173 10.77 -11.65 -5.52
N VAL A 174 11.25 -12.42 -6.50
CA VAL A 174 11.05 -13.88 -6.55
C VAL A 174 11.68 -14.57 -5.35
N ILE A 175 12.94 -14.22 -5.01
CA ILE A 175 13.66 -14.80 -3.85
C ILE A 175 12.89 -14.52 -2.54
N PHE A 176 12.47 -13.28 -2.31
CA PHE A 176 11.73 -12.91 -1.10
C PHE A 176 10.35 -13.55 -1.05
N THR A 177 9.67 -13.69 -2.19
CA THR A 177 8.37 -14.37 -2.26
C THR A 177 8.52 -15.87 -2.03
N LEU A 178 9.57 -16.53 -2.57
CA LEU A 178 9.89 -17.92 -2.25
C LEU A 178 10.20 -18.11 -0.77
N ALA A 179 11.01 -17.21 -0.18
CA ALA A 179 11.29 -17.24 1.25
C ALA A 179 10.01 -17.06 2.09
N THR A 180 9.10 -16.16 1.67
CA THR A 180 7.77 -16.00 2.30
C THR A 180 6.98 -17.31 2.25
N GLY A 181 6.89 -17.93 1.07
CA GLY A 181 6.20 -19.21 0.90
C GLY A 181 6.82 -20.33 1.73
N ALA A 182 8.16 -20.41 1.78
CA ALA A 182 8.87 -21.39 2.61
C ALA A 182 8.55 -21.19 4.10
N VAL A 183 8.62 -19.97 4.62
CA VAL A 183 8.25 -19.68 6.02
C VAL A 183 6.82 -20.13 6.31
N LEU A 184 5.84 -19.81 5.43
CA LEU A 184 4.45 -20.19 5.61
C LEU A 184 4.21 -21.71 5.52
N LEU A 185 4.97 -22.42 4.68
CA LEU A 185 4.87 -23.88 4.53
C LEU A 185 5.43 -24.61 5.74
N PHE A 186 6.60 -24.19 6.25
CA PHE A 186 7.31 -24.86 7.33
C PHE A 186 6.93 -24.38 8.73
N MET A 187 6.09 -23.30 8.83
CA MET A 187 5.62 -22.87 10.14
C MET A 187 4.68 -23.91 10.78
N PRO A 188 4.74 -24.07 12.13
CA PRO A 188 3.81 -24.90 12.85
C PRO A 188 2.35 -24.46 12.60
N ASP A 189 1.41 -25.42 12.75
CA ASP A 189 0.00 -25.08 12.68
C ASP A 189 -0.35 -23.99 13.72
N PRO A 190 -0.98 -22.88 13.29
CA PRO A 190 -1.36 -21.82 14.21
C PRO A 190 -2.22 -22.28 15.38
N GLU A 191 -3.14 -23.23 15.18
CA GLU A 191 -3.96 -23.79 16.26
C GLU A 191 -3.12 -24.50 17.32
N ASN A 192 -1.96 -25.07 16.96
CA ASN A 192 -1.03 -25.67 17.91
C ASN A 192 -0.26 -24.63 18.73
N THR A 193 -0.06 -23.44 18.18
CA THR A 193 0.70 -22.35 18.82
C THR A 193 -0.18 -21.42 19.63
N PHE A 194 -1.36 -21.07 19.11
CA PHE A 194 -2.26 -20.06 19.68
C PHE A 194 -3.52 -20.65 20.32
N GLY A 195 -3.74 -21.96 20.16
CA GLY A 195 -4.97 -22.62 20.55
C GLY A 195 -6.03 -22.62 19.44
N ARG A 196 -7.09 -23.39 19.67
CA ARG A 196 -8.15 -23.56 18.67
C ARG A 196 -8.87 -22.23 18.43
N ALA A 197 -8.96 -21.81 17.17
CA ALA A 197 -9.72 -20.64 16.77
C ALA A 197 -11.22 -20.83 17.08
N GLU A 198 -11.84 -19.81 17.64
CA GLU A 198 -13.30 -19.79 17.82
C GLU A 198 -13.96 -19.66 16.44
N ARG A 199 -14.82 -20.63 16.10
CA ARG A 199 -15.51 -20.66 14.81
C ARG A 199 -16.97 -20.27 15.00
N MET A 200 -17.40 -19.31 14.19
CA MET A 200 -18.76 -18.81 14.10
C MET A 200 -19.36 -19.23 12.75
N ARG A 201 -20.66 -19.05 12.58
CA ARG A 201 -21.31 -19.27 11.27
C ARG A 201 -21.48 -17.95 10.56
N ASP A 202 -21.06 -17.90 9.29
CA ASP A 202 -21.31 -16.77 8.40
C ASP A 202 -22.79 -16.69 7.96
N SER A 203 -23.12 -15.71 7.13
CA SER A 203 -24.47 -15.53 6.56
C SER A 203 -24.91 -16.69 5.63
N THR A 204 -23.95 -17.51 5.16
CA THR A 204 -24.19 -18.67 4.27
C THR A 204 -24.18 -19.99 5.03
N GLY A 205 -23.94 -19.97 6.36
CA GLY A 205 -23.92 -21.15 7.22
C GLY A 205 -22.56 -21.86 7.31
N HIS A 206 -21.52 -21.33 6.67
CA HIS A 206 -20.14 -21.85 6.79
C HIS A 206 -19.53 -21.48 8.13
N GLN A 207 -18.65 -22.34 8.63
CA GLN A 207 -17.87 -22.07 9.85
C GLN A 207 -16.65 -21.22 9.49
N VAL A 208 -16.61 -20.00 10.03
CA VAL A 208 -15.55 -19.00 9.83
C VAL A 208 -14.96 -18.57 11.15
N THR A 209 -13.71 -18.11 11.15
CA THR A 209 -13.06 -17.52 12.31
C THR A 209 -13.49 -16.05 12.50
N SER A 210 -13.13 -15.44 13.64
CA SER A 210 -13.44 -14.02 13.90
C SER A 210 -12.78 -13.08 12.88
N GLY A 211 -11.55 -13.39 12.46
CA GLY A 211 -10.83 -12.59 11.46
C GLY A 211 -11.40 -12.74 10.05
N GLU A 212 -11.75 -13.98 9.65
CA GLU A 212 -12.42 -14.25 8.39
C GLU A 212 -13.78 -13.56 8.30
N MET A 213 -14.55 -13.56 9.39
CA MET A 213 -15.85 -12.88 9.46
C MET A 213 -15.71 -11.35 9.37
N GLU A 214 -14.69 -10.75 10.01
CA GLU A 214 -14.44 -9.31 9.94
C GLU A 214 -14.15 -8.88 8.49
N VAL A 215 -13.26 -9.60 7.81
CA VAL A 215 -12.90 -9.31 6.41
C VAL A 215 -14.08 -9.54 5.45
N GLU A 216 -14.89 -10.58 5.67
CA GLU A 216 -16.11 -10.81 4.90
C GLU A 216 -17.13 -9.69 5.10
N GLN A 217 -17.33 -9.22 6.34
CA GLN A 217 -18.25 -8.12 6.65
C GLN A 217 -17.83 -6.78 6.04
N GLU A 218 -16.54 -6.55 5.79
CA GLU A 218 -16.07 -5.37 5.07
C GLU A 218 -16.57 -5.37 3.61
N THR A 219 -16.75 -6.54 3.00
CA THR A 219 -17.15 -6.67 1.60
C THR A 219 -18.67 -6.86 1.42
N ILE A 220 -19.34 -7.49 2.39
CA ILE A 220 -20.79 -7.71 2.33
C ILE A 220 -21.55 -6.39 2.47
N GLY A 221 -22.43 -6.13 1.50
CA GLY A 221 -23.28 -4.95 1.55
C GLY A 221 -22.57 -3.63 1.21
N LEU A 222 -21.38 -3.68 0.57
CA LEU A 222 -20.60 -2.52 0.17
C LEU A 222 -21.44 -1.44 -0.50
N LEU A 223 -22.21 -1.79 -1.54
CA LEU A 223 -23.06 -0.84 -2.28
C LEU A 223 -24.16 -0.25 -1.41
N SER A 224 -24.78 -1.04 -0.52
CA SER A 224 -25.82 -0.55 0.40
C SER A 224 -25.21 0.41 1.43
N THR A 225 -24.02 0.12 1.93
CA THR A 225 -23.28 0.95 2.86
C THR A 225 -22.85 2.28 2.21
N ILE A 226 -22.38 2.24 0.96
CA ILE A 226 -22.06 3.44 0.18
C ILE A 226 -23.33 4.29 0.00
N LYS A 227 -24.47 3.68 -0.37
CA LYS A 227 -25.73 4.40 -0.54
C LYS A 227 -26.22 5.02 0.78
N LYS A 228 -26.15 4.29 1.88
CA LYS A 228 -26.55 4.77 3.22
C LYS A 228 -25.67 5.94 3.69
N ASN A 229 -24.37 5.87 3.48
CA ASN A 229 -23.40 6.87 3.94
C ASN A 229 -22.93 7.83 2.85
N ARG A 230 -23.68 7.95 1.74
CA ARG A 230 -23.28 8.68 0.52
C ARG A 230 -22.77 10.10 0.75
N ARG A 231 -23.34 10.84 1.72
CA ARG A 231 -22.94 12.22 2.01
C ARG A 231 -21.53 12.30 2.64
N VAL A 232 -21.25 11.41 3.58
CA VAL A 232 -19.94 11.33 4.25
C VAL A 232 -18.90 10.79 3.28
N LEU A 233 -19.21 9.69 2.61
CA LEU A 233 -18.29 9.01 1.70
C LEU A 233 -17.97 9.85 0.46
N ALA A 234 -18.95 10.57 -0.12
CA ALA A 234 -18.68 11.46 -1.25
C ALA A 234 -17.78 12.65 -0.87
N ARG A 235 -17.94 13.21 0.32
CA ARG A 235 -17.19 14.41 0.76
C ARG A 235 -15.87 14.05 1.43
N MET A 236 -15.93 13.32 2.54
CA MET A 236 -14.75 12.92 3.30
C MET A 236 -13.98 11.79 2.59
N GLY A 237 -14.68 10.77 2.08
CA GLY A 237 -14.10 9.70 1.29
C GLY A 237 -13.45 10.21 0.00
N GLY A 238 -14.12 11.12 -0.73
CA GLY A 238 -13.57 11.77 -1.92
C GLY A 238 -12.31 12.59 -1.62
N ALA A 239 -12.31 13.37 -0.54
CA ALA A 239 -11.11 14.08 -0.09
C ALA A 239 -9.97 13.10 0.26
N SER A 240 -10.29 11.98 0.92
CA SER A 240 -9.34 10.92 1.25
C SER A 240 -8.83 10.17 0.03
N ALA A 241 -9.67 10.00 -1.00
CA ALA A 241 -9.26 9.45 -2.29
C ALA A 241 -8.21 10.33 -2.99
N LEU A 242 -8.32 11.67 -2.88
CA LEU A 242 -7.29 12.59 -3.38
C LEU A 242 -5.97 12.47 -2.60
N VAL A 243 -6.02 12.22 -1.29
CA VAL A 243 -4.81 11.93 -0.50
C VAL A 243 -4.14 10.64 -1.00
N MET A 244 -4.94 9.59 -1.22
CA MET A 244 -4.41 8.32 -1.73
C MET A 244 -3.92 8.43 -3.17
N ALA A 245 -4.62 9.21 -4.01
CA ALA A 245 -4.16 9.52 -5.37
C ALA A 245 -2.79 10.22 -5.36
N LEU A 246 -2.61 11.21 -4.50
CA LEU A 246 -1.34 11.92 -4.34
C LEU A 246 -0.20 10.97 -3.91
N ARG A 247 -0.48 10.10 -2.93
CA ARG A 247 0.48 9.10 -2.43
C ARG A 247 0.82 8.04 -3.46
N SER A 248 -0.20 7.50 -4.14
CA SER A 248 0.00 6.50 -5.19
C SER A 248 0.69 7.10 -6.42
N GLY A 249 0.38 8.36 -6.77
CA GLY A 249 1.06 9.06 -7.87
C GLY A 249 2.58 9.09 -7.72
N ARG A 250 3.09 9.15 -6.50
CA ARG A 250 4.53 9.08 -6.21
C ARG A 250 5.20 7.84 -6.80
N THR A 251 4.54 6.68 -6.70
CA THR A 251 5.12 5.40 -7.14
C THR A 251 5.25 5.28 -8.66
N VAL A 252 4.62 6.18 -9.39
CA VAL A 252 4.71 6.28 -10.85
C VAL A 252 5.53 7.51 -11.27
N ILE A 253 5.24 8.69 -10.73
CA ILE A 253 5.89 9.95 -11.14
C ILE A 253 7.39 9.91 -10.87
N PHE A 254 7.85 9.56 -9.67
CA PHE A 254 9.28 9.61 -9.36
C PHE A 254 10.10 8.60 -10.18
N PRO A 255 9.73 7.31 -10.33
CA PRO A 255 10.46 6.41 -11.22
C PRO A 255 10.46 6.84 -12.69
N LEU A 256 9.31 7.30 -13.22
CA LEU A 256 9.24 7.83 -14.59
C LEU A 256 10.11 9.07 -14.79
N TRP A 257 10.13 9.95 -13.77
CA TRP A 257 10.96 11.16 -13.79
C TRP A 257 12.44 10.82 -13.80
N ALA A 258 12.88 9.90 -12.94
CA ALA A 258 14.26 9.45 -12.91
C ALA A 258 14.73 8.93 -14.27
N VAL A 259 13.89 8.12 -14.92
CA VAL A 259 14.15 7.61 -16.28
C VAL A 259 14.23 8.75 -17.29
N SER A 260 13.29 9.71 -17.24
CA SER A 260 13.23 10.82 -18.22
C SER A 260 14.42 11.78 -18.15
N ILE A 261 15.07 11.90 -16.98
CA ILE A 261 16.29 12.74 -16.80
C ILE A 261 17.58 11.91 -16.75
N GLY A 262 17.52 10.60 -17.04
CA GLY A 262 18.67 9.72 -17.21
C GLY A 262 19.41 9.35 -15.93
N ILE A 263 18.72 9.30 -14.76
CA ILE A 263 19.30 8.80 -13.51
C ILE A 263 19.51 7.28 -13.62
N LYS A 264 20.65 6.80 -13.12
CA LYS A 264 20.95 5.36 -13.08
C LYS A 264 19.94 4.60 -12.21
N ASP A 265 19.64 3.36 -12.59
CA ASP A 265 18.67 2.52 -11.90
C ASP A 265 19.00 2.31 -10.41
N SER A 266 20.29 2.07 -10.10
CA SER A 266 20.79 1.94 -8.73
C SER A 266 20.56 3.22 -7.91
N ASP A 267 20.81 4.38 -8.49
CA ASP A 267 20.67 5.67 -7.83
C ASP A 267 19.17 6.00 -7.62
N THR A 268 18.34 5.68 -8.60
CA THR A 268 16.88 5.80 -8.51
C THR A 268 16.34 4.96 -7.34
N ALA A 269 16.72 3.69 -7.27
CA ALA A 269 16.31 2.79 -6.19
C ALA A 269 16.83 3.27 -4.82
N LEU A 270 18.06 3.77 -4.76
CA LEU A 270 18.66 4.32 -3.54
C LEU A 270 17.92 5.56 -3.04
N ILE A 271 17.66 6.53 -3.91
CA ILE A 271 16.96 7.78 -3.57
C ILE A 271 15.55 7.47 -3.08
N ILE A 272 14.80 6.61 -3.78
CA ILE A 272 13.45 6.20 -3.39
C ILE A 272 13.47 5.42 -2.07
N GLY A 273 14.45 4.54 -1.87
CA GLY A 273 14.64 3.80 -0.63
C GLY A 273 14.92 4.71 0.57
N LEU A 274 15.84 5.66 0.42
CA LEU A 274 16.16 6.64 1.47
C LEU A 274 14.95 7.56 1.76
N ALA A 275 14.24 8.02 0.74
CA ALA A 275 13.00 8.78 0.91
C ALA A 275 11.95 7.97 1.69
N THR A 276 11.79 6.68 1.36
CA THR A 276 10.86 5.80 2.09
C THR A 276 11.31 5.56 3.54
N ALA A 277 12.62 5.55 3.82
CA ALA A 277 13.15 5.47 5.18
C ALA A 277 12.78 6.72 6.01
N ILE A 278 12.85 7.92 5.43
CA ILE A 278 12.39 9.16 6.08
C ILE A 278 10.90 9.10 6.39
N ASP A 279 10.07 8.66 5.43
CA ASP A 279 8.63 8.44 5.64
C ASP A 279 8.38 7.48 6.81
N PHE A 280 9.11 6.38 6.88
CA PHE A 280 9.00 5.41 7.96
C PHE A 280 9.40 5.99 9.33
N LEU A 281 10.49 6.73 9.42
CA LEU A 281 10.93 7.37 10.67
C LEU A 281 9.90 8.37 11.19
N LEU A 282 9.25 9.11 10.30
CA LEU A 282 8.23 10.11 10.67
C LEU A 282 6.86 9.51 10.99
N PHE A 283 6.64 8.24 10.69
CA PHE A 283 5.37 7.56 10.95
C PHE A 283 4.91 7.67 12.41
N PHE A 284 5.82 7.46 13.35
CA PHE A 284 5.50 7.53 14.78
C PHE A 284 5.13 8.95 15.23
N SER A 285 5.72 9.98 14.60
CA SER A 285 5.41 11.38 14.88
C SER A 285 4.00 11.77 14.44
N SER A 286 3.48 11.16 13.37
CA SER A 286 2.14 11.44 12.85
C SER A 286 1.04 11.17 13.89
N GLY A 287 1.12 10.04 14.61
CA GLY A 287 0.17 9.72 15.68
C GLY A 287 0.18 10.78 16.78
N GLN A 288 1.37 11.17 17.24
CA GLN A 288 1.51 12.19 18.29
C GLN A 288 0.97 13.56 17.86
N ILE A 289 1.17 13.94 16.59
CA ILE A 289 0.62 15.19 16.01
C ILE A 289 -0.91 15.14 16.03
N MET A 290 -1.51 14.02 15.59
CA MET A 290 -2.96 13.84 15.56
C MET A 290 -3.59 13.88 16.95
N ASP A 291 -2.94 13.30 17.93
CA ASP A 291 -3.45 13.23 19.31
C ASP A 291 -3.34 14.59 20.01
N LYS A 292 -2.23 15.33 19.81
CA LYS A 292 -1.97 16.61 20.48
C LYS A 292 -2.69 17.80 19.83
N TRP A 293 -2.67 17.87 18.49
CA TRP A 293 -3.16 19.04 17.74
C TRP A 293 -4.39 18.74 16.85
N GLY A 294 -4.80 17.49 16.80
CA GLY A 294 -5.99 17.06 16.04
C GLY A 294 -5.68 16.65 14.60
N ARG A 295 -6.68 16.10 13.93
CA ARG A 295 -6.57 15.47 12.60
C ARG A 295 -6.09 16.42 11.50
N LEU A 296 -6.59 17.67 11.52
CA LEU A 296 -6.18 18.70 10.53
C LEU A 296 -4.71 19.09 10.64
N ALA A 297 -4.15 19.10 11.85
CA ALA A 297 -2.75 19.44 12.07
C ALA A 297 -1.77 18.43 11.46
N SER A 298 -2.21 17.21 11.18
CA SER A 298 -1.42 16.21 10.47
C SER A 298 -1.70 16.25 8.95
N ILE A 299 -2.99 16.20 8.55
CA ILE A 299 -3.34 16.01 7.13
C ILE A 299 -3.04 17.25 6.27
N VAL A 300 -3.30 18.45 6.76
CA VAL A 300 -3.15 19.69 5.97
C VAL A 300 -1.68 19.96 5.64
N PRO A 301 -0.74 20.01 6.61
CA PRO A 301 0.68 20.18 6.28
C PRO A 301 1.21 19.02 5.41
N SER A 302 0.82 17.79 5.69
CA SER A 302 1.20 16.62 4.90
C SER A 302 0.87 16.81 3.41
N MET A 303 -0.38 17.14 3.10
CA MET A 303 -0.82 17.31 1.72
C MET A 303 -0.20 18.54 1.05
N ILE A 304 -0.03 19.66 1.77
CA ILE A 304 0.63 20.87 1.24
C ILE A 304 2.06 20.54 0.84
N VAL A 305 2.82 19.88 1.71
CA VAL A 305 4.22 19.53 1.45
C VAL A 305 4.34 18.55 0.28
N MET A 306 3.50 17.51 0.22
CA MET A 306 3.49 16.58 -0.90
C MET A 306 3.11 17.27 -2.23
N SER A 307 2.11 18.14 -2.21
CA SER A 307 1.68 18.91 -3.39
C SER A 307 2.76 19.87 -3.86
N ALA A 308 3.41 20.58 -2.92
CA ALA A 308 4.53 21.48 -3.22
C ALA A 308 5.69 20.73 -3.87
N ALA A 309 6.01 19.51 -3.38
CA ALA A 309 7.04 18.66 -3.98
C ALA A 309 6.73 18.35 -5.45
N LEU A 310 5.50 17.93 -5.77
CA LEU A 310 5.11 17.61 -7.15
C LEU A 310 5.02 18.85 -8.05
N LEU A 311 4.56 19.99 -7.52
CA LEU A 311 4.53 21.25 -8.26
C LEU A 311 5.95 21.77 -8.54
N THR A 312 6.87 21.68 -7.58
CA THR A 312 8.27 22.02 -7.79
C THR A 312 8.91 21.08 -8.82
N LEU A 313 8.66 19.78 -8.71
CA LEU A 313 9.15 18.80 -9.66
C LEU A 313 8.70 19.15 -11.07
N SER A 314 7.42 19.54 -11.27
CA SER A 314 6.83 19.82 -12.58
C SER A 314 7.52 20.94 -13.37
N VAL A 315 8.22 21.86 -12.73
CA VAL A 315 8.91 23.00 -13.36
C VAL A 315 10.43 22.84 -13.39
N THR A 316 10.96 21.71 -12.94
CA THR A 316 12.40 21.48 -12.77
C THR A 316 12.96 20.38 -13.68
N HIS A 317 12.23 19.96 -14.72
CA HIS A 317 12.67 18.91 -15.64
C HIS A 317 13.87 19.35 -16.49
N ASP A 318 13.79 20.52 -17.12
CA ASP A 318 14.73 20.97 -18.14
C ASP A 318 15.80 21.93 -17.59
N VAL A 319 15.95 22.04 -16.26
CA VAL A 319 16.98 22.84 -15.63
C VAL A 319 18.29 22.04 -15.49
N SER A 320 19.43 22.71 -15.51
CA SER A 320 20.75 22.07 -15.37
C SER A 320 20.94 21.35 -14.03
N THR A 321 20.13 21.68 -13.03
CA THR A 321 20.14 21.09 -11.67
C THR A 321 18.97 20.11 -11.44
N ASN A 322 18.40 19.52 -12.51
CA ASN A 322 17.23 18.65 -12.44
C ASN A 322 17.40 17.47 -11.46
N VAL A 323 18.59 16.85 -11.41
CA VAL A 323 18.90 15.76 -10.46
C VAL A 323 18.82 16.23 -9.02
N PHE A 324 19.34 17.44 -8.71
CA PHE A 324 19.22 18.02 -7.37
C PHE A 324 17.75 18.23 -6.99
N TRP A 325 16.94 18.79 -7.88
CA TRP A 325 15.52 19.00 -7.63
C TRP A 325 14.74 17.68 -7.50
N PHE A 326 15.09 16.67 -8.29
CA PHE A 326 14.53 15.34 -8.13
C PHE A 326 14.76 14.77 -6.73
N VAL A 327 16.00 14.81 -6.24
CA VAL A 327 16.35 14.35 -4.89
C VAL A 327 15.63 15.17 -3.82
N ALA A 328 15.70 16.50 -3.93
CA ALA A 328 15.07 17.41 -2.96
C ALA A 328 13.56 17.20 -2.87
N THR A 329 12.87 17.06 -4.01
CA THR A 329 11.42 16.84 -4.03
C THR A 329 11.03 15.44 -3.58
N ALA A 330 11.84 14.41 -3.85
CA ALA A 330 11.60 13.05 -3.33
C ALA A 330 11.64 13.02 -1.80
N PHE A 331 12.63 13.67 -1.19
CA PHE A 331 12.74 13.78 0.26
C PHE A 331 11.65 14.69 0.86
N LEU A 332 11.34 15.80 0.22
CA LEU A 332 10.27 16.69 0.65
C LEU A 332 8.92 15.97 0.64
N PHE A 333 8.63 15.21 -0.43
CA PHE A 333 7.43 14.38 -0.53
C PHE A 333 7.37 13.34 0.59
N ALA A 334 8.49 12.67 0.88
CA ALA A 334 8.58 11.66 1.94
C ALA A 334 8.31 12.26 3.33
N VAL A 335 8.82 13.46 3.63
CA VAL A 335 8.52 14.20 4.87
C VAL A 335 7.01 14.48 4.96
N GLY A 336 6.40 14.99 3.90
CA GLY A 336 4.96 15.24 3.85
C GLY A 336 4.15 13.96 4.08
N ASN A 337 4.53 12.87 3.41
CA ASN A 337 3.83 11.59 3.54
C ASN A 337 3.96 11.00 4.96
N GLY A 338 5.14 11.08 5.56
CA GLY A 338 5.41 10.58 6.91
C GLY A 338 4.57 11.30 7.98
N ILE A 339 4.48 12.64 7.92
CA ILE A 339 3.67 13.45 8.84
C ILE A 339 2.18 13.09 8.75
N GLY A 340 1.67 12.74 7.56
CA GLY A 340 0.27 12.36 7.35
C GLY A 340 -0.01 10.86 7.50
N SER A 341 0.94 10.09 7.95
CA SER A 341 0.82 8.63 7.99
C SER A 341 -0.26 8.17 8.97
N GLY A 342 -1.09 7.19 8.56
CA GLY A 342 -2.17 6.64 9.40
C GLY A 342 -3.44 7.50 9.49
N ILE A 343 -3.42 8.76 9.01
CA ILE A 343 -4.57 9.68 9.16
C ILE A 343 -5.85 9.17 8.49
N LEU A 344 -5.77 8.49 7.34
CA LEU A 344 -6.95 8.00 6.64
C LEU A 344 -7.68 6.91 7.41
N LEU A 345 -6.92 6.01 8.05
CA LEU A 345 -7.49 4.97 8.92
C LEU A 345 -8.12 5.59 10.17
N THR A 346 -7.46 6.60 10.75
CA THR A 346 -7.98 7.32 11.91
C THR A 346 -9.28 8.05 11.57
N LEU A 347 -9.34 8.76 10.43
CA LEU A 347 -10.57 9.41 9.97
C LEU A 347 -11.70 8.41 9.70
N ALA A 348 -11.39 7.26 9.10
CA ALA A 348 -12.35 6.19 8.89
C ALA A 348 -12.93 5.67 10.22
N SER A 349 -12.07 5.40 11.19
CA SER A 349 -12.46 4.93 12.51
C SER A 349 -13.26 5.96 13.30
N ASP A 350 -12.90 7.25 13.20
CA ASP A 350 -13.62 8.35 13.84
C ASP A 350 -15.04 8.56 13.28
N LEU A 351 -15.27 8.22 11.99
CA LEU A 351 -16.53 8.39 11.27
C LEU A 351 -17.41 7.13 11.29
N ALA A 352 -16.83 5.96 11.56
CA ALA A 352 -17.54 4.69 11.57
C ALA A 352 -18.50 4.57 12.77
N ASP A 353 -19.57 3.79 12.59
CA ASP A 353 -20.45 3.42 13.70
C ASP A 353 -19.69 2.53 14.70
N LYS A 354 -19.63 2.95 15.95
CA LYS A 354 -18.91 2.21 17.01
C LYS A 354 -19.46 0.80 17.26
N ARG A 355 -20.74 0.55 16.92
CA ARG A 355 -21.38 -0.75 17.14
C ARG A 355 -21.04 -1.75 16.05
N ASN A 356 -20.89 -1.29 14.81
CA ASN A 356 -20.52 -2.12 13.66
C ASN A 356 -19.70 -1.31 12.64
N PRO A 357 -18.37 -1.16 12.88
CA PRO A 357 -17.52 -0.33 12.03
C PRO A 357 -17.16 -0.99 10.69
N ALA A 358 -17.09 -2.33 10.61
CA ALA A 358 -16.54 -3.05 9.48
C ALA A 358 -17.14 -2.68 8.11
N PRO A 359 -18.47 -2.62 7.89
CA PRO A 359 -19.01 -2.25 6.60
C PRO A 359 -18.66 -0.82 6.16
N PHE A 360 -18.57 0.12 7.11
CA PHE A 360 -18.16 1.49 6.80
C PHE A 360 -16.67 1.57 6.45
N LEU A 361 -15.81 0.86 7.18
CA LEU A 361 -14.38 0.79 6.92
C LEU A 361 -14.09 0.18 5.55
N GLY A 362 -14.81 -0.89 5.17
CA GLY A 362 -14.73 -1.48 3.84
C GLY A 362 -15.13 -0.50 2.74
N ALA A 363 -16.27 0.21 2.91
CA ALA A 363 -16.72 1.22 1.95
C ALA A 363 -15.74 2.42 1.84
N TRP A 364 -15.19 2.86 2.96
CA TRP A 364 -14.15 3.89 3.00
C TRP A 364 -12.89 3.46 2.26
N ARG A 365 -12.39 2.25 2.57
CA ARG A 365 -11.21 1.66 1.93
C ARG A 365 -11.41 1.56 0.41
N PHE A 366 -12.54 1.03 -0.04
CA PHE A 366 -12.86 0.93 -1.48
C PHE A 366 -12.76 2.29 -2.19
N ILE A 367 -13.30 3.38 -1.59
CA ILE A 367 -13.25 4.72 -2.18
C ILE A 367 -11.82 5.27 -2.18
N THR A 368 -11.08 5.12 -1.08
CA THR A 368 -9.70 5.61 -0.98
C THR A 368 -8.77 4.88 -1.94
N ASP A 369 -8.90 3.56 -2.04
CA ASP A 369 -8.07 2.73 -2.89
C ASP A 369 -8.43 2.88 -4.37
N SER A 370 -9.70 3.21 -4.69
CA SER A 370 -10.08 3.67 -6.03
C SER A 370 -9.32 4.93 -6.44
N GLY A 371 -9.13 5.89 -5.51
CA GLY A 371 -8.27 7.06 -5.75
C GLY A 371 -6.82 6.67 -6.01
N ALA A 372 -6.30 5.71 -5.26
CA ALA A 372 -4.95 5.19 -5.46
C ALA A 372 -4.79 4.51 -6.83
N ALA A 373 -5.77 3.74 -7.30
CA ALA A 373 -5.70 3.04 -8.58
C ALA A 373 -5.89 3.98 -9.79
N LEU A 374 -6.77 4.97 -9.66
CA LEU A 374 -7.04 5.90 -10.75
C LEU A 374 -5.87 6.88 -10.98
N ALA A 375 -5.07 7.18 -9.97
CA ALA A 375 -3.98 8.14 -10.09
C ALA A 375 -2.89 7.68 -11.09
N PRO A 376 -2.33 6.46 -11.02
CA PRO A 376 -1.38 5.97 -12.03
C PRO A 376 -1.92 5.99 -13.45
N MET A 377 -3.19 5.60 -13.63
CA MET A 377 -3.86 5.60 -14.94
C MET A 377 -4.03 7.04 -15.47
N GLY A 378 -4.47 7.97 -14.60
CA GLY A 378 -4.58 9.38 -14.95
C GLY A 378 -3.23 10.01 -15.29
N ILE A 379 -2.19 9.72 -14.51
CA ILE A 379 -0.81 10.17 -14.76
C ILE A 379 -0.32 9.65 -16.12
N ALA A 380 -0.51 8.38 -16.42
CA ALA A 380 -0.13 7.81 -17.70
C ALA A 380 -0.89 8.43 -18.88
N ALA A 381 -2.21 8.62 -18.75
CA ALA A 381 -3.04 9.26 -19.77
C ALA A 381 -2.62 10.72 -20.03
N ILE A 382 -2.37 11.49 -18.97
CA ILE A 382 -1.89 12.89 -19.09
C ILE A 382 -0.49 12.92 -19.68
N THR A 383 0.41 11.99 -19.28
CA THR A 383 1.76 11.90 -19.83
C THR A 383 1.73 11.58 -21.32
N ALA A 384 0.80 10.71 -21.76
CA ALA A 384 0.61 10.39 -23.18
C ALA A 384 0.08 11.56 -24.00
N ALA A 385 -0.89 12.30 -23.45
CA ALA A 385 -1.55 13.39 -24.16
C ALA A 385 -0.76 14.71 -24.13
N LEU A 386 -0.01 14.95 -23.07
CA LEU A 386 0.68 16.22 -22.82
C LEU A 386 2.15 15.98 -22.43
N SER A 387 2.44 15.81 -21.13
CA SER A 387 3.78 15.51 -20.64
C SER A 387 3.78 14.99 -19.20
N LEU A 388 4.89 14.38 -18.76
CA LEU A 388 5.09 13.96 -17.39
C LEU A 388 5.11 15.17 -16.43
N ALA A 389 5.67 16.30 -16.85
CA ALA A 389 5.68 17.54 -16.09
C ALA A 389 4.25 18.05 -15.79
N ILE A 390 3.38 18.05 -16.80
CA ILE A 390 1.97 18.42 -16.64
C ILE A 390 1.22 17.40 -15.76
N ALA A 391 1.50 16.11 -15.91
CA ALA A 391 0.93 15.07 -15.05
C ALA A 391 1.31 15.29 -13.58
N SER A 392 2.57 15.62 -13.30
CA SER A 392 3.05 15.99 -11.95
C SER A 392 2.33 17.23 -11.42
N ALA A 393 2.20 18.28 -12.25
CA ALA A 393 1.51 19.52 -11.87
C ALA A 393 0.03 19.29 -11.53
N ILE A 394 -0.71 18.55 -12.37
CA ILE A 394 -2.12 18.22 -12.15
C ILE A 394 -2.29 17.39 -10.87
N THR A 395 -1.40 16.43 -10.62
CA THR A 395 -1.43 15.63 -9.39
C THR A 395 -1.17 16.51 -8.17
N GLY A 396 -0.22 17.44 -8.24
CA GLY A 396 0.05 18.42 -7.17
C GLY A 396 -1.16 19.34 -6.91
N VAL A 397 -1.79 19.86 -7.97
CA VAL A 397 -3.02 20.68 -7.85
C VAL A 397 -4.17 19.88 -7.24
N ALA A 398 -4.37 18.62 -7.66
CA ALA A 398 -5.37 17.73 -7.07
C ALA A 398 -5.15 17.55 -5.55
N GLY A 399 -3.88 17.50 -5.12
CA GLY A 399 -3.53 17.51 -3.70
C GLY A 399 -3.98 18.80 -2.99
N ILE A 400 -3.79 19.97 -3.58
CA ILE A 400 -4.28 21.24 -3.02
C ILE A 400 -5.81 21.27 -2.92
N VAL A 401 -6.52 20.78 -3.95
CA VAL A 401 -7.98 20.60 -3.87
C VAL A 401 -8.36 19.70 -2.69
N GLY A 402 -7.64 18.60 -2.49
CA GLY A 402 -7.83 17.74 -1.33
C GLY A 402 -7.60 18.45 0.00
N VAL A 403 -6.59 19.34 0.11
CA VAL A 403 -6.38 20.20 1.31
C VAL A 403 -7.62 21.03 1.59
N ILE A 404 -8.12 21.73 0.59
CA ILE A 404 -9.31 22.61 0.72
C ILE A 404 -10.52 21.78 1.18
N MET A 405 -10.74 20.61 0.56
CA MET A 405 -11.81 19.70 0.95
C MET A 405 -11.65 19.22 2.41
N MET A 406 -10.46 18.85 2.84
CA MET A 406 -10.20 18.42 4.22
C MET A 406 -10.45 19.55 5.21
N MET A 407 -9.99 20.77 4.93
CA MET A 407 -10.25 21.95 5.78
C MET A 407 -11.73 22.27 5.92
N ILE A 408 -12.53 22.04 4.88
CA ILE A 408 -13.97 22.29 4.89
C ILE A 408 -14.73 21.18 5.60
N TYR A 409 -14.40 19.90 5.31
CA TYR A 409 -15.23 18.77 5.71
C TYR A 409 -14.85 18.15 7.04
N VAL A 410 -13.57 18.11 7.42
CA VAL A 410 -13.18 17.55 8.72
C VAL A 410 -13.87 18.26 9.89
N PRO A 411 -13.93 19.61 9.99
CA PRO A 411 -14.65 20.25 11.09
C PRO A 411 -16.16 20.04 11.08
N ARG A 412 -16.75 19.76 9.92
CA ARG A 412 -18.21 19.53 9.78
C ARG A 412 -18.65 18.15 10.24
N PHE A 413 -17.81 17.13 9.99
CA PHE A 413 -18.12 15.73 10.29
C PHE A 413 -17.47 15.24 11.59
N LEU A 414 -16.38 15.89 12.01
CA LEU A 414 -15.63 15.60 13.23
C LEU A 414 -15.43 16.91 14.03
N PRO A 415 -16.51 17.47 14.61
CA PRO A 415 -16.40 18.68 15.41
C PRO A 415 -15.48 18.42 16.63
N ARG A 416 -14.57 19.36 16.90
CA ARG A 416 -13.76 19.29 18.12
C ARG A 416 -14.68 19.21 19.32
N LYS A 417 -14.55 18.17 20.16
CA LYS A 417 -15.11 18.21 21.49
C LYS A 417 -14.44 19.40 22.21
N LYS A 418 -15.29 20.36 22.64
CA LYS A 418 -14.85 21.47 23.50
C LYS A 418 -14.34 20.93 24.81
#